data_b5b5c9ad2cb67d587031aa1dd52d20cb
#
_entry.id   b5b5c9ad2cb67d587031aa1dd52d20cb
#
_cell.length_a   1.000
_cell.length_b   1.000
_cell.length_c   1.000
_cell.angle_alpha   90.00
_cell.angle_beta   90.00
_cell.angle_gamma   90.00
#
_symmetry.space_group_name_H-M   'P 1'
#
loop_
_entity.id
_entity.type
_entity.pdbx_description
1 polymer ?
#
loop_
_entity_poly.entity_id
_entity_poly.type
_entity_poly.pdbx_seq_one_letter_code
_entity_poly.pdbx_strand_id
1 'polypeptide(L)'
;CAVNNNDLSSPVKCQEFDRINHFGGAPWRALIRKAVIDKNQLKYDPYVKGLGDDILFMLHVYEYVKSVAYVQKPIYHYRIMELSYSQGYKKNILESYELIFDRMEKYLNDYNKDKDYWNGYYFRVLIYFQHAMDRYFKNGNNPKTKQERMNEMKNVLSTSPYKEAIRNLPLSMVANFKQKVTVILL
;
A
#
# COMPACT_ATOMS: atom_id res chain seq x y z
N CYS A 1 -1.91 -19.77 2.23
CA CYS A 1 -0.87 -19.76 3.29
C CYS A 1 -1.55 -19.60 4.62
N ALA A 2 -1.41 -20.58 5.52
CA ALA A 2 -1.90 -20.49 6.87
C ALA A 2 -0.96 -19.56 7.65
N VAL A 3 -1.48 -18.47 8.16
CA VAL A 3 -0.83 -17.73 9.24
C VAL A 3 -0.94 -18.66 10.46
N ASN A 4 0.19 -19.13 10.96
CA ASN A 4 0.21 -20.00 12.14
C ASN A 4 -0.25 -19.13 13.32
N ASN A 5 -1.40 -19.45 13.89
CA ASN A 5 -2.09 -18.67 14.93
C ASN A 5 -1.34 -18.53 16.26
N ASN A 6 -0.13 -19.08 16.37
CA ASN A 6 0.60 -19.14 17.62
C ASN A 6 1.69 -18.08 17.81
N ASP A 7 1.90 -17.19 16.84
CA ASP A 7 2.96 -16.18 16.96
C ASP A 7 2.50 -14.78 16.53
N LEU A 8 1.49 -14.28 17.22
CA LEU A 8 1.01 -12.90 17.08
C LEU A 8 1.84 -11.90 17.92
N SER A 9 2.90 -12.38 18.59
CA SER A 9 3.82 -11.53 19.36
C SER A 9 5.01 -11.04 18.55
N SER A 10 5.23 -11.59 17.36
CA SER A 10 6.26 -11.10 16.45
C SER A 10 5.77 -9.87 15.68
N PRO A 11 6.57 -8.81 15.58
CA PRO A 11 6.26 -7.73 14.65
C PRO A 11 6.10 -8.31 13.26
N VAL A 12 5.04 -7.91 12.58
CA VAL A 12 4.74 -8.34 11.21
C VAL A 12 5.95 -8.05 10.34
N LYS A 13 6.68 -9.09 9.94
CA LYS A 13 7.85 -8.93 9.08
C LYS A 13 7.42 -8.35 7.73
N CYS A 14 8.29 -7.64 7.09
CA CYS A 14 8.04 -6.89 5.85
C CYS A 14 7.39 -7.73 4.73
N GLN A 15 7.73 -9.01 4.62
CA GLN A 15 7.03 -9.95 3.71
C GLN A 15 5.57 -10.18 4.08
N GLU A 16 5.20 -9.96 5.32
CA GLU A 16 3.84 -10.05 5.83
C GLU A 16 3.08 -8.73 5.64
N PHE A 17 3.77 -7.59 5.51
CA PHE A 17 3.14 -6.30 5.19
C PHE A 17 2.46 -6.35 3.82
N ASP A 18 3.03 -7.03 2.84
CA ASP A 18 2.36 -7.27 1.55
C ASP A 18 1.28 -8.36 1.65
N ARG A 19 1.47 -9.37 2.51
CA ARG A 19 0.43 -10.35 2.82
C ARG A 19 -0.74 -9.74 3.60
N ILE A 20 -0.51 -8.74 4.44
CA ILE A 20 -1.56 -7.95 5.10
C ILE A 20 -2.46 -7.28 4.07
N ASN A 21 -1.95 -6.84 2.92
CA ASN A 21 -2.81 -6.35 1.86
C ASN A 21 -3.81 -7.37 1.33
N HIS A 22 -3.41 -8.63 1.26
CA HIS A 22 -4.32 -9.69 0.82
C HIS A 22 -5.30 -10.10 1.92
N PHE A 23 -4.91 -9.97 3.19
CA PHE A 23 -5.69 -10.49 4.32
C PHE A 23 -6.11 -9.42 5.34
N GLY A 24 -5.37 -8.34 5.48
CA GLY A 24 -5.57 -7.40 6.56
C GLY A 24 -5.70 -5.92 6.17
N GLY A 25 -5.25 -5.52 4.99
CA GLY A 25 -5.34 -4.13 4.53
C GLY A 25 -6.73 -3.71 4.04
N ALA A 26 -7.66 -4.66 3.96
CA ALA A 26 -9.02 -4.43 3.49
C ALA A 26 -10.01 -4.54 4.64
N PRO A 27 -10.49 -3.44 5.22
CA PRO A 27 -11.37 -3.45 6.40
C PRO A 27 -12.69 -4.20 6.16
N TRP A 28 -13.19 -4.26 4.93
CA TRP A 28 -14.39 -5.03 4.61
C TRP A 28 -14.24 -6.55 4.74
N ARG A 29 -13.02 -7.05 4.94
CA ARG A 29 -12.71 -8.47 5.20
C ARG A 29 -12.55 -8.78 6.69
N ALA A 30 -12.68 -7.78 7.55
CA ALA A 30 -12.42 -7.90 8.98
C ALA A 30 -13.64 -7.52 9.81
N LEU A 31 -13.87 -8.26 10.90
CA LEU A 31 -14.72 -7.84 12.01
C LEU A 31 -13.82 -7.26 13.09
N ILE A 32 -13.91 -5.98 13.30
CA ILE A 32 -13.11 -5.24 14.29
C ILE A 32 -13.97 -4.98 15.52
N ARG A 33 -13.45 -5.30 16.70
CA ARG A 33 -14.15 -4.98 17.94
C ARG A 33 -14.34 -3.47 18.04
N LYS A 34 -15.59 -3.02 18.17
CA LYS A 34 -15.91 -1.59 18.28
C LYS A 34 -15.13 -0.88 19.38
N ALA A 35 -14.91 -1.57 20.52
CA ALA A 35 -14.14 -1.04 21.63
C ALA A 35 -12.67 -0.67 21.24
N VAL A 36 -12.05 -1.35 20.28
CA VAL A 36 -10.72 -0.99 19.76
C VAL A 36 -10.78 0.36 19.05
N ILE A 37 -11.81 0.56 18.23
CA ILE A 37 -12.02 1.79 17.48
C ILE A 37 -12.32 2.96 18.43
N ASP A 38 -13.30 2.78 19.32
CA ASP A 38 -13.78 3.86 20.20
C ASP A 38 -12.71 4.29 21.21
N LYS A 39 -12.07 3.32 21.89
CA LYS A 39 -11.05 3.60 22.90
C LYS A 39 -9.86 4.37 22.34
N ASN A 40 -9.47 4.07 21.13
CA ASN A 40 -8.29 4.67 20.49
C ASN A 40 -8.67 5.76 19.48
N GLN A 41 -9.96 6.12 19.41
CA GLN A 41 -10.50 7.19 18.53
C GLN A 41 -10.08 7.03 17.07
N LEU A 42 -9.98 5.76 16.58
CA LEU A 42 -9.53 5.46 15.24
C LEU A 42 -10.54 5.96 14.20
N LYS A 43 -10.03 6.69 13.22
CA LYS A 43 -10.84 7.26 12.14
C LYS A 43 -10.10 7.14 10.81
N TYR A 44 -10.85 7.09 9.73
CA TYR A 44 -10.28 7.31 8.41
C TYR A 44 -9.73 8.73 8.28
N ASP A 45 -8.61 8.89 7.59
CA ASP A 45 -8.10 10.21 7.25
C ASP A 45 -9.05 10.88 6.25
N PRO A 46 -9.67 12.03 6.57
CA PRO A 46 -10.64 12.67 5.69
C PRO A 46 -10.04 13.25 4.42
N TYR A 47 -8.73 13.41 4.37
CA TYR A 47 -7.99 13.96 3.23
C TYR A 47 -7.54 12.88 2.25
N VAL A 48 -7.29 11.64 2.73
CA VAL A 48 -6.95 10.50 1.89
C VAL A 48 -8.23 9.84 1.41
N LYS A 49 -8.50 9.92 0.09
CA LYS A 49 -9.72 9.38 -0.50
C LYS A 49 -9.40 8.33 -1.57
N GLY A 50 -9.89 7.13 -1.32
CA GLY A 50 -10.12 6.12 -2.35
C GLY A 50 -8.95 5.28 -2.81
N LEU A 51 -7.70 5.58 -2.49
CA LEU A 51 -6.55 4.74 -2.86
C LEU A 51 -5.56 4.67 -1.68
N GLY A 52 -5.87 3.82 -0.68
CA GLY A 52 -4.97 3.56 0.44
C GLY A 52 -5.46 4.07 1.79
N ASP A 53 -6.60 4.75 1.85
CA ASP A 53 -7.29 5.14 3.08
C ASP A 53 -7.61 3.93 3.96
N ASP A 54 -8.00 2.84 3.36
CA ASP A 54 -8.25 1.54 4.00
C ASP A 54 -6.98 0.97 4.63
N ILE A 55 -5.86 1.04 3.92
CA ILE A 55 -4.56 0.55 4.41
C ILE A 55 -4.09 1.39 5.60
N LEU A 56 -4.16 2.72 5.50
CA LEU A 56 -3.79 3.62 6.59
C LEU A 56 -4.65 3.38 7.83
N PHE A 57 -5.96 3.23 7.65
CA PHE A 57 -6.85 2.90 8.76
C PHE A 57 -6.46 1.57 9.42
N MET A 58 -6.21 0.52 8.62
CA MET A 58 -5.84 -0.79 9.16
C MET A 58 -4.47 -0.80 9.84
N LEU A 59 -3.49 0.00 9.39
CA LEU A 59 -2.23 0.18 10.11
C LEU A 59 -2.47 0.65 11.55
N HIS A 60 -3.29 1.67 11.73
CA HIS A 60 -3.65 2.14 13.07
C HIS A 60 -4.46 1.12 13.87
N VAL A 61 -5.36 0.37 13.25
CA VAL A 61 -6.09 -0.70 13.93
C VAL A 61 -5.13 -1.76 14.48
N TYR A 62 -4.16 -2.19 13.67
CA TYR A 62 -3.21 -3.23 14.08
C TYR A 62 -2.29 -2.82 15.23
N GLU A 63 -2.06 -1.52 15.45
CA GLU A 63 -1.32 -1.05 16.63
C GLU A 63 -1.99 -1.43 17.95
N TYR A 64 -3.32 -1.49 17.96
CA TYR A 64 -4.10 -1.69 19.18
C TYR A 64 -4.73 -3.08 19.30
N VAL A 65 -4.61 -3.90 18.25
CA VAL A 65 -5.14 -5.27 18.24
C VAL A 65 -4.17 -6.22 18.92
N LYS A 66 -4.65 -6.95 19.92
CA LYS A 66 -3.85 -7.95 20.67
C LYS A 66 -3.93 -9.35 20.08
N SER A 67 -4.97 -9.65 19.31
CA SER A 67 -5.16 -10.97 18.70
C SER A 67 -6.01 -10.87 17.45
N VAL A 68 -5.70 -11.74 16.48
CA VAL A 68 -6.45 -11.87 15.24
C VAL A 68 -6.84 -13.34 15.05
N ALA A 69 -8.12 -13.57 14.72
CA ALA A 69 -8.59 -14.89 14.34
C ALA A 69 -8.88 -14.93 12.86
N TYR A 70 -8.40 -15.96 12.18
CA TYR A 70 -8.67 -16.19 10.76
C TYR A 70 -9.81 -17.17 10.57
N VAL A 71 -10.81 -16.79 9.77
CA VAL A 71 -11.94 -17.66 9.39
C VAL A 71 -11.74 -18.11 7.95
N GLN A 72 -11.46 -19.39 7.76
CA GLN A 72 -11.24 -20.00 6.44
C GLN A 72 -12.58 -20.29 5.73
N LYS A 73 -13.40 -19.25 5.55
CA LYS A 73 -14.66 -19.34 4.79
C LYS A 73 -14.82 -18.10 3.92
N PRO A 74 -15.28 -18.23 2.67
CA PRO A 74 -15.61 -17.07 1.84
C PRO A 74 -16.90 -16.43 2.37
N ILE A 75 -16.76 -15.32 3.10
CA ILE A 75 -17.87 -14.59 3.70
C ILE A 75 -18.15 -13.23 3.05
N TYR A 76 -17.32 -12.85 2.07
CA TYR A 76 -17.44 -11.59 1.35
C TYR A 76 -17.44 -11.81 -0.16
N HIS A 77 -18.42 -11.24 -0.85
CA HIS A 77 -18.54 -11.29 -2.31
C HIS A 77 -18.07 -9.98 -2.93
N TYR A 78 -16.89 -10.01 -3.55
CA TYR A 78 -16.36 -8.85 -4.27
C TYR A 78 -16.94 -8.79 -5.68
N ARG A 79 -17.78 -7.78 -5.96
CA ARG A 79 -18.35 -7.57 -7.30
C ARG A 79 -17.31 -6.91 -8.20
N ILE A 80 -16.96 -7.57 -9.29
CA ILE A 80 -16.10 -7.01 -10.34
C ILE A 80 -16.98 -6.22 -11.30
N MET A 81 -16.65 -4.95 -11.53
CA MET A 81 -17.36 -4.08 -12.47
C MET A 81 -16.34 -3.44 -13.42
N GLU A 82 -16.68 -3.36 -14.72
CA GLU A 82 -15.81 -2.78 -15.75
C GLU A 82 -15.43 -1.31 -15.48
N LEU A 83 -16.35 -0.55 -14.90
CA LEU A 83 -16.16 0.86 -14.52
C LEU A 83 -15.85 1.02 -13.03
N SER A 84 -15.13 0.06 -12.43
CA SER A 84 -14.72 0.15 -11.02
C SER A 84 -13.85 1.37 -10.79
N TYR A 85 -14.11 2.07 -9.67
CA TYR A 85 -13.28 3.20 -9.20
C TYR A 85 -11.78 2.85 -9.16
N SER A 86 -11.45 1.60 -8.88
CA SER A 86 -10.07 1.13 -8.75
C SER A 86 -9.35 0.88 -10.08
N GLN A 87 -10.04 0.83 -11.24
CA GLN A 87 -9.46 0.37 -12.51
C GLN A 87 -9.20 1.49 -13.53
N GLY A 88 -9.94 2.61 -13.49
CA GLY A 88 -9.89 3.65 -14.50
C GLY A 88 -8.65 4.56 -14.43
N TYR A 89 -8.50 5.40 -15.46
CA TYR A 89 -7.54 6.52 -15.46
C TYR A 89 -7.73 7.43 -14.25
N LYS A 90 -6.64 7.82 -13.61
CA LYS A 90 -6.62 8.68 -12.43
C LYS A 90 -5.69 9.86 -12.63
N LYS A 91 -6.27 11.03 -12.92
CA LYS A 91 -5.51 12.26 -13.19
C LYS A 91 -4.58 12.65 -12.04
N ASN A 92 -5.06 12.58 -10.81
CA ASN A 92 -4.34 13.06 -9.61
C ASN A 92 -3.80 11.89 -8.77
N ILE A 93 -3.41 10.78 -9.42
CA ILE A 93 -2.97 9.58 -8.69
C ILE A 93 -1.63 9.81 -7.96
N LEU A 94 -0.73 10.57 -8.56
CA LEU A 94 0.59 10.84 -7.98
C LEU A 94 0.47 11.67 -6.71
N GLU A 95 -0.29 12.76 -6.74
CA GLU A 95 -0.57 13.61 -5.58
C GLU A 95 -1.28 12.83 -4.46
N SER A 96 -2.21 11.94 -4.85
CA SER A 96 -2.88 11.07 -3.87
C SER A 96 -1.90 10.10 -3.20
N TYR A 97 -0.92 9.59 -3.94
CA TYR A 97 0.10 8.70 -3.40
C TYR A 97 1.11 9.43 -2.51
N GLU A 98 1.52 10.64 -2.87
CA GLU A 98 2.36 11.50 -2.02
C GLU A 98 1.72 11.69 -0.64
N LEU A 99 0.44 12.03 -0.61
CA LEU A 99 -0.29 12.18 0.66
C LEU A 99 -0.33 10.88 1.47
N ILE A 100 -0.53 9.73 0.81
CA ILE A 100 -0.51 8.42 1.48
C ILE A 100 0.88 8.12 2.06
N PHE A 101 1.94 8.41 1.31
CA PHE A 101 3.32 8.20 1.76
C PHE A 101 3.66 9.07 2.95
N ASP A 102 3.30 10.35 2.93
CA ASP A 102 3.46 11.24 4.08
C ASP A 102 2.78 10.69 5.34
N ARG A 103 1.56 10.16 5.20
CA ARG A 103 0.83 9.54 6.32
C ARG A 103 1.48 8.26 6.82
N MET A 104 2.01 7.42 5.90
CA MET A 104 2.74 6.21 6.26
C MET A 104 4.05 6.55 6.96
N GLU A 105 4.84 7.49 6.44
CA GLU A 105 6.08 7.94 7.08
C GLU A 105 5.82 8.53 8.47
N LYS A 106 4.78 9.37 8.58
CA LYS A 106 4.37 9.90 9.87
C LYS A 106 4.04 8.76 10.85
N TYR A 107 3.26 7.76 10.43
CA TYR A 107 2.97 6.59 11.24
C TYR A 107 4.24 5.85 11.68
N LEU A 108 5.17 5.59 10.76
CA LEU A 108 6.42 4.90 11.08
C LEU A 108 7.26 5.65 12.12
N ASN A 109 7.32 6.97 12.01
CA ASN A 109 8.04 7.84 12.93
C ASN A 109 7.33 7.96 14.29
N ASP A 110 6.01 8.21 14.31
CA ASP A 110 5.23 8.37 15.53
C ASP A 110 5.27 7.11 16.42
N TYR A 111 5.31 5.93 15.80
CA TYR A 111 5.38 4.65 16.52
C TYR A 111 6.80 4.08 16.59
N ASN A 112 7.82 4.84 16.19
CA ASN A 112 9.24 4.45 16.22
C ASN A 112 9.47 3.04 15.63
N LYS A 113 8.93 2.81 14.44
CA LYS A 113 8.96 1.51 13.76
C LYS A 113 10.37 1.14 13.31
N ASP A 114 10.69 -0.15 13.38
CA ASP A 114 11.98 -0.68 13.02
C ASP A 114 12.21 -0.75 11.50
N LYS A 115 13.41 -1.24 11.13
CA LYS A 115 13.84 -1.36 9.74
C LYS A 115 12.91 -2.25 8.88
N ASP A 116 12.28 -3.26 9.47
CA ASP A 116 11.41 -4.17 8.71
C ASP A 116 10.13 -3.46 8.28
N TYR A 117 9.59 -2.58 9.12
CA TYR A 117 8.47 -1.71 8.74
C TYR A 117 8.85 -0.71 7.65
N TRP A 118 10.05 -0.11 7.72
CA TRP A 118 10.56 0.77 6.67
C TRP A 118 10.77 0.03 5.35
N ASN A 119 11.27 -1.20 5.37
CA ASN A 119 11.36 -2.04 4.19
C ASN A 119 9.97 -2.31 3.59
N GLY A 120 8.95 -2.56 4.43
CA GLY A 120 7.56 -2.71 4.00
C GLY A 120 7.01 -1.46 3.35
N TYR A 121 7.33 -0.30 3.91
CA TYR A 121 6.98 0.98 3.33
C TYR A 121 7.61 1.18 1.94
N TYR A 122 8.91 0.96 1.79
CA TYR A 122 9.58 1.07 0.49
C TYR A 122 9.01 0.09 -0.54
N PHE A 123 8.72 -1.12 -0.13
CA PHE A 123 8.03 -2.08 -1.00
C PHE A 123 6.66 -1.56 -1.44
N ARG A 124 5.91 -0.96 -0.53
CA ARG A 124 4.61 -0.35 -0.81
C ARG A 124 4.72 0.82 -1.80
N VAL A 125 5.70 1.70 -1.65
CA VAL A 125 5.98 2.79 -2.59
C VAL A 125 6.13 2.26 -4.02
N LEU A 126 6.89 1.16 -4.21
CA LEU A 126 7.07 0.55 -5.53
C LEU A 126 5.80 -0.11 -6.07
N ILE A 127 4.96 -0.71 -5.21
CA ILE A 127 3.64 -1.23 -5.62
C ILE A 127 2.72 -0.09 -6.09
N TYR A 128 2.70 1.01 -5.39
CA TYR A 128 1.91 2.19 -5.80
C TYR A 128 2.44 2.79 -7.12
N PHE A 129 3.75 2.80 -7.30
CA PHE A 129 4.32 3.18 -8.59
C PHE A 129 3.86 2.24 -9.73
N GLN A 130 3.84 0.94 -9.51
CA GLN A 130 3.30 -0.02 -10.48
C GLN A 130 1.83 0.26 -10.80
N HIS A 131 1.02 0.60 -9.81
CA HIS A 131 -0.37 1.02 -10.03
C HIS A 131 -0.45 2.33 -10.84
N ALA A 132 0.46 3.29 -10.61
CA ALA A 132 0.54 4.51 -11.40
C ALA A 132 0.93 4.21 -12.86
N MET A 133 1.78 3.20 -13.10
CA MET A 133 2.10 2.78 -14.47
C MET A 133 0.86 2.40 -15.27
N ASP A 134 -0.05 1.64 -14.68
CA ASP A 134 -1.23 1.14 -15.37
C ASP A 134 -2.36 2.20 -15.45
N ARG A 135 -2.53 2.99 -14.38
CA ARG A 135 -3.66 3.92 -14.24
C ARG A 135 -3.36 5.34 -14.72
N TYR A 136 -2.09 5.67 -14.91
CA TYR A 136 -1.65 7.01 -15.32
C TYR A 136 -0.65 6.97 -16.47
N PHE A 137 0.58 6.50 -16.27
CA PHE A 137 1.65 6.62 -17.27
C PHE A 137 1.38 5.88 -18.58
N LYS A 138 0.84 4.66 -18.53
CA LYS A 138 0.51 3.83 -19.70
C LYS A 138 -0.96 3.93 -20.12
N ASN A 139 -1.79 4.63 -19.34
CA ASN A 139 -3.22 4.69 -19.63
C ASN A 139 -3.51 5.48 -20.91
N GLY A 140 -4.32 4.89 -21.80
CA GLY A 140 -4.67 5.51 -23.07
C GLY A 140 -5.51 6.80 -22.95
N ASN A 141 -6.18 6.99 -21.81
CA ASN A 141 -6.96 8.21 -21.51
C ASN A 141 -6.11 9.32 -20.89
N ASN A 142 -4.78 9.13 -20.73
CA ASN A 142 -3.91 10.19 -20.28
C ASN A 142 -3.70 11.23 -21.42
N PRO A 143 -4.06 12.50 -21.22
CA PRO A 143 -3.98 13.52 -22.28
C PRO A 143 -2.54 13.92 -22.63
N LYS A 144 -1.56 13.59 -21.77
CA LYS A 144 -0.16 13.91 -22.01
C LYS A 144 0.44 13.03 -23.12
N THR A 145 1.34 13.59 -23.89
CA THR A 145 2.11 12.85 -24.89
C THR A 145 2.98 11.79 -24.25
N LYS A 146 3.43 10.82 -25.02
CA LYS A 146 4.35 9.77 -24.55
C LYS A 146 5.64 10.36 -23.96
N GLN A 147 6.17 11.41 -24.59
CA GLN A 147 7.41 12.07 -24.16
C GLN A 147 7.22 12.79 -22.81
N GLU A 148 6.13 13.52 -22.65
CA GLU A 148 5.80 14.20 -21.39
C GLU A 148 5.65 13.20 -20.24
N ARG A 149 4.91 12.11 -20.48
CA ARG A 149 4.74 11.03 -19.48
C ARG A 149 6.07 10.38 -19.10
N MET A 150 6.96 10.18 -20.07
CA MET A 150 8.28 9.62 -19.83
C MET A 150 9.15 10.55 -18.98
N ASN A 151 9.14 11.85 -19.28
CA ASN A 151 9.89 12.83 -18.51
C ASN A 151 9.36 12.96 -17.09
N GLU A 152 8.03 12.99 -16.92
CA GLU A 152 7.39 13.02 -15.61
C GLU A 152 7.71 11.76 -14.79
N MET A 153 7.66 10.59 -15.42
CA MET A 153 8.03 9.33 -14.77
C MET A 153 9.48 9.33 -14.26
N LYS A 154 10.42 9.84 -15.08
CA LYS A 154 11.82 9.99 -14.66
C LYS A 154 11.95 10.94 -13.47
N ASN A 155 11.24 12.05 -13.48
CA ASN A 155 11.24 12.99 -12.37
C ASN A 155 10.71 12.35 -11.08
N VAL A 156 9.57 11.67 -11.14
CA VAL A 156 8.99 10.95 -10.00
C VAL A 156 9.98 9.94 -9.42
N LEU A 157 10.60 9.11 -10.25
CA LEU A 157 11.57 8.10 -9.80
C LEU A 157 12.87 8.72 -9.22
N SER A 158 13.17 9.97 -9.55
CA SER A 158 14.36 10.67 -9.03
C SER A 158 14.14 11.39 -7.71
N THR A 159 12.90 11.47 -7.23
CA THR A 159 12.51 12.14 -5.99
C THR A 159 12.17 11.14 -4.88
N SER A 160 12.22 11.59 -3.60
CA SER A 160 11.68 10.83 -2.48
C SER A 160 10.14 10.74 -2.62
N PRO A 161 9.50 9.61 -2.19
CA PRO A 161 10.13 8.45 -1.58
C PRO A 161 10.59 7.38 -2.58
N TYR A 162 10.33 7.55 -3.87
CA TYR A 162 10.61 6.53 -4.90
C TYR A 162 12.11 6.22 -5.02
N LYS A 163 12.95 7.26 -5.05
CA LYS A 163 14.42 7.12 -5.09
C LYS A 163 14.93 6.33 -3.88
N GLU A 164 14.40 6.62 -2.71
CA GLU A 164 14.78 5.94 -1.47
C GLU A 164 14.30 4.49 -1.47
N ALA A 165 13.09 4.23 -1.95
CA ALA A 165 12.56 2.88 -2.08
C ALA A 165 13.42 2.01 -3.00
N ILE A 166 13.84 2.55 -4.14
CA ILE A 166 14.73 1.84 -5.08
C ILE A 166 16.10 1.55 -4.43
N ARG A 167 16.64 2.51 -3.66
CA ARG A 167 17.95 2.39 -3.04
C ARG A 167 17.97 1.45 -1.83
N ASN A 168 16.96 1.52 -0.99
CA ASN A 168 16.97 0.91 0.34
C ASN A 168 16.27 -0.45 0.40
N LEU A 169 15.42 -0.78 -0.58
CA LEU A 169 14.70 -2.05 -0.56
C LEU A 169 15.67 -3.22 -0.82
N PRO A 170 15.68 -4.26 0.05
CA PRO A 170 16.51 -5.42 -0.14
C PRO A 170 16.21 -6.15 -1.46
N LEU A 171 17.26 -6.55 -2.21
CA LEU A 171 17.12 -7.24 -3.50
C LEU A 171 16.28 -8.52 -3.42
N SER A 172 16.34 -9.22 -2.28
CA SER A 172 15.52 -10.41 -2.02
C SER A 172 14.01 -10.14 -2.06
N MET A 173 13.58 -8.92 -1.69
CA MET A 173 12.19 -8.50 -1.76
C MET A 173 11.79 -8.04 -3.17
N VAL A 174 12.77 -7.68 -3.99
CA VAL A 174 12.56 -7.15 -5.34
C VAL A 174 12.62 -8.26 -6.40
N ALA A 175 12.97 -9.50 -6.05
CA ALA A 175 13.28 -10.57 -7.01
C ALA A 175 12.16 -10.80 -8.04
N ASN A 176 10.89 -10.78 -7.62
CA ASN A 176 9.74 -10.89 -8.55
C ASN A 176 9.35 -9.54 -9.17
N PHE A 177 9.78 -8.45 -8.57
CA PHE A 177 9.51 -7.08 -9.02
C PHE A 177 10.57 -6.57 -10.00
N LYS A 178 11.81 -7.07 -9.89
CA LYS A 178 12.97 -6.68 -10.71
C LYS A 178 12.71 -6.86 -12.20
N GLN A 179 12.05 -7.94 -12.61
CA GLN A 179 11.71 -8.16 -14.01
C GLN A 179 10.73 -7.10 -14.54
N LYS A 180 9.79 -6.64 -13.71
CA LYS A 180 8.79 -5.63 -14.10
C LYS A 180 9.35 -4.21 -14.05
N VAL A 181 10.20 -3.89 -13.09
CA VAL A 181 10.83 -2.56 -12.95
C VAL A 181 11.97 -2.39 -13.97
N THR A 182 12.77 -3.43 -14.23
CA THR A 182 13.84 -3.37 -15.24
C THR A 182 13.28 -3.13 -16.65
N VAL A 183 12.14 -3.74 -16.98
CA VAL A 183 11.44 -3.49 -18.26
C VAL A 183 10.88 -2.07 -18.36
N ILE A 184 10.73 -1.37 -17.23
CA ILE A 184 10.21 0.01 -17.17
C ILE A 184 11.33 1.04 -17.27
N LEU A 185 12.53 0.70 -16.83
CA LEU A 185 13.69 1.59 -16.78
C LEU A 185 14.61 1.48 -18.03
N LEU A 186 14.37 0.50 -18.90
CA LEU A 186 15.00 0.32 -20.21
C LEU A 186 14.10 0.87 -21.34
#